data_2fa2dfbada6b730d5acebeb8d082d777
#
_entry.id   2fa2dfbada6b730d5acebeb8d082d777
#
_cell.length_a   1.000
_cell.length_b   1.000
_cell.length_c   1.000
_cell.angle_alpha   90.00
_cell.angle_beta   90.00
_cell.angle_gamma   90.00
#
_symmetry.space_group_name_H-M   'P 1'
#
loop_
_entity.id
_entity.type
_entity.pdbx_description
1 polymer ?
#
loop_
_entity_poly.entity_id
_entity_poly.type
_entity_poly.pdbx_seq_one_letter_code
_entity_poly.pdbx_strand_id
1 'polypeptide(L)'
;RYRLLPYFYTLFYEASKTGMPVMRPVFFADPKDISLRKEQQIFLVGDNLLIIPKWAENPSLPKGTWRTISVTGENSTTDKYQADVKIKGGSIIPLGKIIQNTTQYSLDSLTLIVSLDLNGMATGILYEDAGDGFRYKNGEYLVSGFTAKQKGSNVKVEIKSEEGNLKSINRKYKIIVVTDNGTIESEWIAKNKITVKMPVK
;
A
#
# COMPACT_ATOMS: atom_id res chain seq x y z
N ARG A 1 4.82 4.67 -11.28
CA ARG A 1 4.33 5.84 -10.53
C ARG A 1 2.80 5.86 -10.47
N TYR A 2 2.09 5.78 -11.59
CA TYR A 2 0.62 5.88 -11.65
C TYR A 2 -0.11 4.80 -10.84
N ARG A 3 0.42 3.59 -10.76
CA ARG A 3 -0.19 2.53 -9.93
C ARG A 3 -0.26 2.88 -8.44
N LEU A 4 0.66 3.70 -7.94
CA LEU A 4 0.69 4.16 -6.55
C LEU A 4 -0.20 5.40 -6.30
N LEU A 5 -0.87 5.98 -7.31
CA LEU A 5 -1.72 7.15 -7.10
C LEU A 5 -2.77 6.97 -5.99
N PRO A 6 -3.49 5.83 -5.89
CA PRO A 6 -4.46 5.65 -4.80
C PRO A 6 -3.80 5.73 -3.42
N TYR A 7 -2.60 5.15 -3.28
CA TYR A 7 -1.83 5.23 -2.04
C TYR A 7 -1.31 6.64 -1.77
N PHE A 8 -0.72 7.31 -2.76
CA PHE A 8 -0.27 8.70 -2.59
C PHE A 8 -1.40 9.63 -2.22
N TYR A 9 -2.56 9.51 -2.86
CA TYR A 9 -3.72 10.35 -2.56
C TYR A 9 -4.21 10.15 -1.13
N THR A 10 -4.21 8.91 -0.66
CA THR A 10 -4.47 8.57 0.74
C THR A 10 -3.45 9.21 1.69
N LEU A 11 -2.15 9.18 1.36
CA LEU A 11 -1.12 9.82 2.16
C LEU A 11 -1.26 11.36 2.22
N PHE A 12 -1.73 12.00 1.15
CA PHE A 12 -2.04 13.43 1.18
C PHE A 12 -3.24 13.73 2.08
N TYR A 13 -4.26 12.87 2.07
CA TYR A 13 -5.35 12.97 3.03
C TYR A 13 -4.84 12.84 4.47
N GLU A 14 -4.04 11.83 4.78
CA GLU A 14 -3.43 11.67 6.11
C GLU A 14 -2.59 12.89 6.49
N ALA A 15 -1.77 13.39 5.58
CA ALA A 15 -0.94 14.59 5.78
C ALA A 15 -1.80 15.81 6.12
N SER A 16 -2.96 15.98 5.47
CA SER A 16 -3.89 17.09 5.74
C SER A 16 -4.51 17.03 7.15
N LYS A 17 -4.61 15.84 7.73
CA LYS A 17 -5.16 15.61 9.08
C LYS A 17 -4.10 15.66 10.18
N THR A 18 -2.92 15.17 9.90
CA THR A 18 -1.88 14.92 10.92
C THR A 18 -0.66 15.82 10.80
N GLY A 19 -0.46 16.47 9.66
CA GLY A 19 0.78 17.17 9.32
C GLY A 19 1.96 16.25 8.98
N MET A 20 1.78 14.93 8.97
CA MET A 20 2.86 14.00 8.66
C MET A 20 3.25 14.08 7.18
N PRO A 21 4.54 14.18 6.84
CA PRO A 21 4.97 14.25 5.45
C PRO A 21 4.71 12.94 4.71
N VAL A 22 4.41 13.05 3.43
CA VAL A 22 4.18 11.88 2.54
C VAL A 22 5.48 11.09 2.38
N MET A 23 6.60 11.77 2.10
CA MET A 23 7.93 11.17 2.08
C MET A 23 8.62 11.47 3.40
N ARG A 24 9.16 10.45 4.05
CA ARG A 24 9.69 10.53 5.41
C ARG A 24 11.12 10.02 5.47
N PRO A 25 12.02 10.70 6.20
CA PRO A 25 13.29 10.10 6.58
C PRO A 25 13.07 8.77 7.31
N VAL A 26 13.96 7.82 7.11
CA VAL A 26 13.78 6.44 7.63
C VAL A 26 13.69 6.37 9.16
N PHE A 27 14.23 7.35 9.88
CA PHE A 27 14.13 7.40 11.35
C PHE A 27 12.70 7.56 11.87
N PHE A 28 11.73 7.94 11.03
CA PHE A 28 10.32 7.92 11.41
C PHE A 28 9.80 6.51 11.71
N ALA A 29 10.44 5.46 11.17
CA ALA A 29 10.08 4.08 11.48
C ALA A 29 10.39 3.69 12.94
N ASP A 30 11.50 4.21 13.49
CA ASP A 30 11.90 4.06 14.90
C ASP A 30 12.75 5.27 15.32
N PRO A 31 12.15 6.33 15.87
CA PRO A 31 12.87 7.53 16.29
C PRO A 31 13.91 7.30 17.40
N LYS A 32 13.86 6.16 18.10
CA LYS A 32 14.81 5.80 19.15
C LYS A 32 16.06 5.13 18.60
N ASP A 33 16.00 4.61 17.37
CA ASP A 33 17.16 3.98 16.73
C ASP A 33 18.10 5.06 16.18
N ILE A 34 19.27 5.21 16.84
CA ILE A 34 20.27 6.22 16.49
C ILE A 34 20.86 5.98 15.10
N SER A 35 20.96 4.72 14.66
CA SER A 35 21.51 4.38 13.34
C SER A 35 20.65 4.97 12.22
N LEU A 36 19.34 4.99 12.39
CA LEU A 36 18.40 5.53 11.41
C LEU A 36 18.43 7.05 11.31
N ARG A 37 18.86 7.76 12.36
CA ARG A 37 18.93 9.23 12.34
C ARG A 37 20.01 9.77 11.40
N LYS A 38 21.03 8.97 11.12
CA LYS A 38 22.14 9.31 10.22
C LYS A 38 21.93 8.78 8.81
N GLU A 39 20.89 7.96 8.61
CA GLU A 39 20.58 7.35 7.32
C GLU A 39 19.97 8.38 6.35
N GLN A 40 20.58 8.58 5.19
CA GLN A 40 20.17 9.57 4.18
C GLN A 40 19.98 8.97 2.79
N GLN A 41 20.31 7.69 2.61
CA GLN A 41 20.28 7.04 1.29
C GLN A 41 18.91 6.43 0.97
N ILE A 42 18.13 6.10 2.02
CA ILE A 42 16.84 5.45 1.91
C ILE A 42 15.75 6.28 2.59
N PHE A 43 14.50 6.06 2.21
CA PHE A 43 13.40 6.83 2.76
C PHE A 43 12.10 6.02 2.77
N LEU A 44 11.14 6.49 3.56
CA LEU A 44 9.79 5.94 3.61
C LEU A 44 8.84 6.75 2.72
N VAL A 45 7.86 6.06 2.15
CA VAL A 45 6.65 6.66 1.58
C VAL A 45 5.48 6.24 2.45
N GLY A 46 4.94 7.21 3.21
CA GLY A 46 4.09 6.91 4.36
C GLY A 46 4.85 6.09 5.40
N ASP A 47 4.13 5.30 6.20
CA ASP A 47 4.72 4.39 7.19
C ASP A 47 4.97 2.98 6.64
N ASN A 48 4.45 2.70 5.43
CA ASN A 48 4.26 1.33 4.98
C ASN A 48 5.17 0.92 3.82
N LEU A 49 5.78 1.88 3.11
CA LEU A 49 6.72 1.59 2.03
C LEU A 49 8.11 2.13 2.36
N LEU A 50 9.12 1.29 2.19
CA LEU A 50 10.54 1.64 2.27
C LEU A 50 11.13 1.60 0.86
N ILE A 51 11.79 2.68 0.48
CA ILE A 51 12.42 2.84 -0.83
C ILE A 51 13.93 2.80 -0.67
N ILE A 52 14.56 1.88 -1.39
CA ILE A 52 16.00 1.68 -1.39
C ILE A 52 16.52 1.91 -2.82
N PRO A 53 17.06 3.10 -3.13
CA PRO A 53 17.67 3.36 -4.42
C PRO A 53 18.82 2.41 -4.74
N LYS A 54 19.07 2.11 -6.01
CA LYS A 54 20.15 1.18 -6.41
C LYS A 54 21.57 1.68 -6.09
N TRP A 55 21.73 2.97 -5.85
CA TRP A 55 23.00 3.56 -5.43
C TRP A 55 23.23 3.53 -3.92
N ALA A 56 22.23 3.11 -3.14
CA ALA A 56 22.38 3.01 -1.69
C ALA A 56 23.34 1.88 -1.32
N GLU A 57 24.37 2.21 -0.57
CA GLU A 57 25.41 1.28 -0.13
C GLU A 57 25.26 0.98 1.36
N ASN A 58 24.98 -0.29 1.68
CA ASN A 58 24.83 -0.78 3.06
C ASN A 58 23.93 0.11 3.97
N PRO A 59 22.71 0.47 3.53
CA PRO A 59 21.85 1.38 4.29
C PRO A 59 21.40 0.75 5.61
N SER A 60 21.21 1.61 6.62
CA SER A 60 20.62 1.21 7.90
C SER A 60 19.13 0.97 7.73
N LEU A 61 18.70 -0.29 7.80
CA LEU A 61 17.30 -0.66 7.63
C LEU A 61 16.54 -0.59 8.96
N PRO A 62 15.28 -0.11 8.96
CA PRO A 62 14.45 -0.13 10.15
C PRO A 62 14.09 -1.56 10.55
N LYS A 63 13.99 -1.79 11.86
CA LYS A 63 13.59 -3.09 12.43
C LYS A 63 12.18 -3.48 12.00
N GLY A 64 11.88 -4.77 12.08
CA GLY A 64 10.58 -5.34 11.73
C GLY A 64 10.61 -6.14 10.42
N THR A 65 9.44 -6.56 9.98
CA THR A 65 9.29 -7.33 8.75
C THR A 65 9.13 -6.37 7.57
N TRP A 66 10.03 -6.48 6.59
CA TRP A 66 9.99 -5.71 5.35
C TRP A 66 10.14 -6.66 4.17
N ARG A 67 9.12 -6.75 3.31
CA ARG A 67 9.10 -7.66 2.16
C ARG A 67 9.22 -6.90 0.86
N THR A 68 10.08 -7.37 -0.04
CA THR A 68 10.23 -6.76 -1.37
C THR A 68 8.97 -7.00 -2.19
N ILE A 69 8.52 -5.95 -2.86
CA ILE A 69 7.35 -5.98 -3.75
C ILE A 69 7.68 -5.38 -5.11
N SER A 70 6.96 -5.85 -6.14
CA SER A 70 6.92 -5.17 -7.43
C SER A 70 5.69 -4.26 -7.50
N VAL A 71 5.93 -2.99 -7.79
CA VAL A 71 4.87 -2.01 -8.07
C VAL A 71 4.72 -1.76 -9.57
N THR A 72 5.52 -2.42 -10.38
CA THR A 72 5.47 -2.37 -11.85
C THR A 72 4.45 -3.37 -12.41
N GLY A 73 4.14 -3.25 -13.69
CA GLY A 73 3.28 -4.23 -14.38
C GLY A 73 4.02 -5.52 -14.72
N GLU A 74 3.27 -6.53 -15.12
CA GLU A 74 3.77 -7.88 -15.45
C GLU A 74 4.85 -7.90 -16.54
N ASN A 75 4.86 -6.90 -17.44
CA ASN A 75 5.79 -6.80 -18.57
C ASN A 75 6.90 -5.76 -18.36
N SER A 76 7.19 -5.37 -17.11
CA SER A 76 8.29 -4.44 -16.88
C SER A 76 9.63 -5.13 -17.09
N THR A 77 10.44 -4.61 -17.99
CA THR A 77 11.85 -4.96 -18.07
C THR A 77 12.55 -4.50 -16.79
N THR A 78 13.46 -5.31 -16.28
CA THR A 78 14.25 -4.95 -15.10
C THR A 78 15.13 -3.74 -15.45
N ASP A 79 14.78 -2.59 -14.89
CA ASP A 79 15.60 -1.39 -15.02
C ASP A 79 16.69 -1.44 -13.93
N LYS A 80 17.96 -1.32 -14.35
CA LYS A 80 19.10 -1.29 -13.43
C LYS A 80 19.07 -0.12 -12.44
N TYR A 81 18.29 0.91 -12.74
CA TYR A 81 18.11 2.08 -11.86
C TYR A 81 16.84 2.01 -11.00
N GLN A 82 16.00 1.00 -11.20
CA GLN A 82 14.78 0.85 -10.42
C GLN A 82 15.10 0.59 -8.95
N ALA A 83 14.57 1.44 -8.07
CA ALA A 83 14.70 1.26 -6.63
C ALA A 83 14.03 -0.04 -6.16
N ASP A 84 14.57 -0.66 -5.12
CA ASP A 84 13.88 -1.71 -4.40
C ASP A 84 12.79 -1.09 -3.53
N VAL A 85 11.59 -1.62 -3.63
CA VAL A 85 10.44 -1.21 -2.84
C VAL A 85 10.09 -2.32 -1.87
N LYS A 86 10.04 -2.00 -0.57
CA LYS A 86 9.64 -2.95 0.46
C LYS A 86 8.38 -2.49 1.16
N ILE A 87 7.48 -3.43 1.40
CA ILE A 87 6.27 -3.20 2.20
C ILE A 87 6.49 -3.68 3.64
N LYS A 88 6.02 -2.89 4.60
CA LYS A 88 6.04 -3.24 6.02
C LYS A 88 5.06 -4.37 6.34
N GLY A 89 5.45 -5.30 7.20
CA GLY A 89 4.54 -6.29 7.78
C GLY A 89 3.42 -5.60 8.57
N GLY A 90 2.19 -6.08 8.44
CA GLY A 90 1.00 -5.47 9.00
C GLY A 90 0.32 -4.45 8.08
N SER A 91 0.74 -4.31 6.81
CA SER A 91 0.26 -3.28 5.90
C SER A 91 -0.51 -3.83 4.71
N ILE A 92 -1.49 -3.05 4.24
CA ILE A 92 -2.19 -3.25 2.97
C ILE A 92 -2.06 -1.98 2.14
N ILE A 93 -1.51 -2.10 0.93
CA ILE A 93 -1.30 -0.98 0.01
C ILE A 93 -2.23 -1.12 -1.20
N PRO A 94 -3.10 -0.14 -1.48
CA PRO A 94 -3.90 -0.13 -2.69
C PRO A 94 -3.08 0.35 -3.89
N LEU A 95 -3.10 -0.43 -4.97
CA LEU A 95 -2.54 -0.07 -6.26
C LEU A 95 -3.63 0.07 -7.31
N GLY A 96 -3.55 1.13 -8.09
CA GLY A 96 -4.40 1.36 -9.25
C GLY A 96 -3.98 0.55 -10.48
N LYS A 97 -4.70 0.77 -11.58
CA LYS A 97 -4.37 0.24 -12.91
C LYS A 97 -3.07 0.81 -13.45
N ILE A 98 -2.50 0.15 -14.44
CA ILE A 98 -1.46 0.70 -15.29
C ILE A 98 -2.13 1.67 -16.27
N ILE A 99 -1.74 2.93 -16.22
CA ILE A 99 -2.27 4.00 -17.06
C ILE A 99 -1.14 4.85 -17.63
N GLN A 100 -1.37 5.50 -18.76
CA GLN A 100 -0.40 6.37 -19.42
C GLN A 100 -0.49 7.82 -18.94
N ASN A 101 -1.68 8.24 -18.54
CA ASN A 101 -1.94 9.60 -18.06
C ASN A 101 -3.13 9.60 -17.07
N THR A 102 -3.34 10.72 -16.38
CA THR A 102 -4.35 10.84 -15.34
C THR A 102 -5.79 10.86 -15.84
N THR A 103 -6.04 11.10 -17.14
CA THR A 103 -7.41 11.03 -17.70
C THR A 103 -7.92 9.59 -17.75
N GLN A 104 -7.03 8.60 -17.69
CA GLN A 104 -7.38 7.18 -17.61
C GLN A 104 -7.55 6.68 -16.15
N TYR A 105 -7.40 7.59 -15.19
CA TYR A 105 -7.48 7.22 -13.77
C TYR A 105 -8.88 6.75 -13.41
N SER A 106 -8.96 5.57 -12.84
CA SER A 106 -10.19 4.97 -12.35
C SER A 106 -9.89 4.04 -11.18
N LEU A 107 -10.77 4.04 -10.21
CA LEU A 107 -10.71 3.16 -9.04
C LEU A 107 -11.72 2.00 -9.12
N ASP A 108 -12.24 1.67 -10.31
CA ASP A 108 -13.13 0.54 -10.55
C ASP A 108 -12.47 -0.82 -10.32
N SER A 109 -11.15 -0.86 -10.34
CA SER A 109 -10.34 -2.05 -10.06
C SER A 109 -9.11 -1.67 -9.25
N LEU A 110 -8.88 -2.35 -8.14
CA LEU A 110 -7.72 -2.14 -7.26
C LEU A 110 -7.01 -3.46 -6.98
N THR A 111 -5.69 -3.41 -7.03
CA THR A 111 -4.85 -4.47 -6.47
C THR A 111 -4.50 -4.11 -5.02
N LEU A 112 -4.83 -4.97 -4.07
CA LEU A 112 -4.42 -4.81 -2.68
C LEU A 112 -3.20 -5.67 -2.41
N ILE A 113 -2.05 -5.05 -2.17
CA ILE A 113 -0.84 -5.75 -1.72
C ILE A 113 -0.93 -5.90 -0.20
N VAL A 114 -0.93 -7.14 0.27
CA VAL A 114 -1.09 -7.50 1.68
C VAL A 114 0.22 -8.10 2.19
N SER A 115 0.82 -7.46 3.19
CA SER A 115 1.96 -7.99 3.93
C SER A 115 1.56 -8.19 5.38
N LEU A 116 1.39 -9.43 5.80
CA LEU A 116 0.98 -9.75 7.17
C LEU A 116 2.12 -9.49 8.16
N ASP A 117 1.77 -9.06 9.38
CA ASP A 117 2.67 -9.02 10.52
C ASP A 117 2.90 -10.41 11.13
N LEU A 118 3.65 -10.46 12.22
CA LEU A 118 3.94 -11.70 12.96
C LEU A 118 2.69 -12.35 13.58
N ASN A 119 1.61 -11.58 13.78
CA ASN A 119 0.33 -12.07 14.30
C ASN A 119 -0.63 -12.51 13.16
N GLY A 120 -0.17 -12.46 11.90
CA GLY A 120 -0.98 -12.79 10.75
C GLY A 120 -2.05 -11.73 10.42
N MET A 121 -1.81 -10.47 10.75
CA MET A 121 -2.72 -9.36 10.54
C MET A 121 -2.13 -8.30 9.61
N ALA A 122 -2.98 -7.59 8.88
CA ALA A 122 -2.61 -6.38 8.14
C ALA A 122 -3.80 -5.44 8.02
N THR A 123 -3.51 -4.13 7.94
CA THR A 123 -4.51 -3.08 7.75
C THR A 123 -4.04 -2.07 6.70
N GLY A 124 -4.98 -1.33 6.15
CA GLY A 124 -4.73 -0.25 5.22
C GLY A 124 -5.97 0.56 4.99
N ILE A 125 -5.83 1.71 4.38
CA ILE A 125 -6.96 2.58 4.01
C ILE A 125 -6.82 3.07 2.57
N LEU A 126 -7.94 3.52 2.02
CA LEU A 126 -8.04 4.23 0.76
C LEU A 126 -8.92 5.45 0.96
N TYR A 127 -8.41 6.63 0.64
CA TYR A 127 -9.17 7.86 0.53
C TYR A 127 -9.57 8.13 -0.91
N GLU A 128 -10.79 8.57 -1.12
CA GLU A 128 -11.37 8.94 -2.41
C GLU A 128 -12.26 10.17 -2.27
N ASP A 129 -12.22 11.03 -3.26
CA ASP A 129 -13.17 12.14 -3.42
C ASP A 129 -13.47 12.35 -4.92
N ALA A 130 -14.05 13.49 -5.28
CA ALA A 130 -14.34 13.81 -6.68
C ALA A 130 -13.11 14.05 -7.57
N GLY A 131 -11.91 14.11 -6.97
CA GLY A 131 -10.65 14.39 -7.68
C GLY A 131 -10.47 15.85 -8.08
N ASP A 132 -11.49 16.68 -8.00
CA ASP A 132 -11.48 18.10 -8.33
C ASP A 132 -12.45 18.89 -7.45
N GLY A 133 -12.12 20.18 -7.24
CA GLY A 133 -12.92 21.10 -6.43
C GLY A 133 -12.78 20.84 -4.92
N PHE A 134 -13.74 21.40 -4.14
CA PHE A 134 -13.69 21.42 -2.68
C PHE A 134 -14.87 20.69 -2.01
N ARG A 135 -15.57 19.83 -2.73
CA ARG A 135 -16.75 19.14 -2.21
C ARG A 135 -16.43 18.22 -1.02
N TYR A 136 -15.19 17.73 -0.95
CA TYR A 136 -14.71 16.97 0.21
C TYR A 136 -14.85 17.73 1.54
N LYS A 137 -14.80 19.08 1.53
CA LYS A 137 -15.03 19.91 2.73
C LYS A 137 -16.45 19.79 3.27
N ASN A 138 -17.41 19.39 2.41
CA ASN A 138 -18.82 19.16 2.76
C ASN A 138 -19.11 17.67 2.97
N GLY A 139 -18.08 16.84 3.14
CA GLY A 139 -18.22 15.41 3.39
C GLY A 139 -18.33 14.53 2.13
N GLU A 140 -18.23 15.10 0.91
CA GLU A 140 -18.24 14.32 -0.34
C GLU A 140 -16.89 13.62 -0.59
N TYR A 141 -16.51 12.74 0.30
CA TYR A 141 -15.37 11.85 0.20
C TYR A 141 -15.72 10.48 0.79
N LEU A 142 -14.85 9.50 0.59
CA LEU A 142 -14.99 8.17 1.15
C LEU A 142 -13.63 7.68 1.66
N VAL A 143 -13.60 7.21 2.90
CA VAL A 143 -12.50 6.41 3.43
C VAL A 143 -12.95 4.96 3.50
N SER A 144 -12.22 4.08 2.82
CA SER A 144 -12.43 2.64 2.88
C SER A 144 -11.30 2.00 3.68
N GLY A 145 -11.64 1.23 4.71
CA GLY A 145 -10.71 0.44 5.50
C GLY A 145 -10.52 -0.96 4.92
N PHE A 146 -9.28 -1.43 4.92
CA PHE A 146 -8.88 -2.79 4.56
C PHE A 146 -8.36 -3.50 5.79
N THR A 147 -8.84 -4.71 6.03
CA THR A 147 -8.31 -5.58 7.07
C THR A 147 -8.01 -6.95 6.50
N ALA A 148 -6.87 -7.52 6.85
CA ALA A 148 -6.53 -8.90 6.52
C ALA A 148 -6.20 -9.69 7.78
N LYS A 149 -6.65 -10.94 7.83
CA LYS A 149 -6.35 -11.85 8.92
C LYS A 149 -6.10 -13.26 8.40
N GLN A 150 -4.98 -13.83 8.79
CA GLN A 150 -4.65 -15.22 8.52
C GLN A 150 -5.29 -16.15 9.55
N LYS A 151 -5.87 -17.24 9.07
CA LYS A 151 -6.35 -18.36 9.89
C LYS A 151 -6.00 -19.67 9.20
N GLY A 152 -5.03 -20.39 9.74
CA GLY A 152 -4.45 -21.54 9.09
C GLY A 152 -3.86 -21.17 7.72
N SER A 153 -4.24 -21.89 6.68
CA SER A 153 -3.82 -21.63 5.30
C SER A 153 -4.65 -20.57 4.56
N ASN A 154 -5.57 -19.88 5.22
CA ASN A 154 -6.42 -18.90 4.57
C ASN A 154 -6.10 -17.49 5.07
N VAL A 155 -5.96 -16.53 4.14
CA VAL A 155 -5.92 -15.10 4.42
C VAL A 155 -7.24 -14.50 3.99
N LYS A 156 -8.00 -13.99 4.96
CA LYS A 156 -9.28 -13.33 4.71
C LYS A 156 -9.07 -11.83 4.69
N VAL A 157 -9.48 -11.19 3.61
CA VAL A 157 -9.45 -9.73 3.42
C VAL A 157 -10.87 -9.20 3.46
N GLU A 158 -11.13 -8.19 4.28
CA GLU A 158 -12.41 -7.48 4.35
C GLU A 158 -12.20 -6.01 4.01
N ILE A 159 -13.16 -5.45 3.25
CA ILE A 159 -13.22 -4.06 2.84
C ILE A 159 -14.49 -3.44 3.41
N LYS A 160 -14.37 -2.29 4.08
CA LYS A 160 -15.51 -1.56 4.66
C LYS A 160 -15.38 -0.07 4.37
N SER A 161 -16.49 0.60 4.09
CA SER A 161 -16.55 2.07 4.12
C SER A 161 -16.55 2.53 5.57
N GLU A 162 -15.68 3.46 5.94
CA GLU A 162 -15.49 3.89 7.33
C GLU A 162 -15.94 5.32 7.56
N GLU A 163 -15.74 6.22 6.58
CA GLU A 163 -15.99 7.66 6.75
C GLU A 163 -16.40 8.30 5.40
N GLY A 164 -17.19 9.37 5.46
CA GLY A 164 -17.58 10.19 4.30
C GLY A 164 -18.92 9.80 3.70
N ASN A 165 -19.43 10.67 2.81
CA ASN A 165 -20.75 10.57 2.19
C ASN A 165 -20.71 10.19 0.70
N LEU A 166 -19.51 10.06 0.12
CA LEU A 166 -19.36 9.66 -1.27
C LEU A 166 -19.81 8.20 -1.40
N LYS A 167 -20.69 7.93 -2.37
CA LYS A 167 -21.13 6.57 -2.65
C LYS A 167 -19.97 5.73 -3.18
N SER A 168 -19.74 4.57 -2.58
CA SER A 168 -18.79 3.60 -3.10
C SER A 168 -19.19 3.15 -4.49
N ILE A 169 -18.23 3.03 -5.39
CA ILE A 169 -18.45 2.46 -6.73
C ILE A 169 -18.37 0.93 -6.68
N ASN A 170 -19.03 0.27 -7.64
CA ASN A 170 -18.85 -1.17 -7.84
C ASN A 170 -17.40 -1.42 -8.29
N ARG A 171 -16.62 -2.12 -7.45
CA ARG A 171 -15.18 -2.29 -7.63
C ARG A 171 -14.78 -3.75 -7.61
N LYS A 172 -13.82 -4.09 -8.48
CA LYS A 172 -13.15 -5.39 -8.43
C LYS A 172 -11.82 -5.25 -7.66
N TYR A 173 -11.51 -6.26 -6.88
CA TYR A 173 -10.26 -6.35 -6.14
C TYR A 173 -9.45 -7.57 -6.58
N LYS A 174 -8.15 -7.40 -6.74
CA LYS A 174 -7.17 -8.48 -6.81
C LYS A 174 -6.33 -8.41 -5.55
N ILE A 175 -6.20 -9.49 -4.83
CA ILE A 175 -5.39 -9.57 -3.60
C ILE A 175 -4.06 -10.22 -3.93
N ILE A 176 -2.97 -9.57 -3.55
CA ILE A 176 -1.61 -10.13 -3.63
C ILE A 176 -1.07 -10.22 -2.20
N VAL A 177 -0.98 -11.43 -1.69
CA VAL A 177 -0.36 -11.68 -0.37
C VAL A 177 1.12 -11.89 -0.57
N VAL A 178 1.93 -11.01 0.05
CA VAL A 178 3.39 -11.08 0.00
C VAL A 178 3.90 -11.88 1.18
N THR A 179 4.69 -12.90 0.91
CA THR A 179 5.33 -13.76 1.91
C THR A 179 6.85 -13.72 1.74
N ASP A 180 7.57 -14.33 2.67
CA ASP A 180 9.03 -14.45 2.57
C ASP A 180 9.47 -15.41 1.44
N ASN A 181 8.54 -16.24 0.95
CA ASN A 181 8.78 -17.22 -0.11
C ASN A 181 8.17 -16.83 -1.48
N GLY A 182 7.68 -15.61 -1.63
CA GLY A 182 7.06 -15.12 -2.86
C GLY A 182 5.67 -14.54 -2.66
N THR A 183 4.90 -14.43 -3.73
CA THR A 183 3.56 -13.84 -3.73
C THR A 183 2.49 -14.87 -4.07
N ILE A 184 1.30 -14.68 -3.50
CA ILE A 184 0.11 -15.48 -3.80
C ILE A 184 -0.99 -14.52 -4.19
N GLU A 185 -1.62 -14.78 -5.33
CA GLU A 185 -2.58 -13.87 -5.93
C GLU A 185 -3.98 -14.49 -5.99
N SER A 186 -5.00 -13.66 -5.84
CA SER A 186 -6.38 -14.03 -6.15
C SER A 186 -6.73 -13.68 -7.60
N GLU A 187 -7.82 -14.24 -8.09
CA GLU A 187 -8.53 -13.68 -9.25
C GLU A 187 -9.14 -12.32 -8.92
N TRP A 188 -9.63 -11.60 -9.95
CA TRP A 188 -10.40 -10.38 -9.79
C TRP A 188 -11.80 -10.66 -9.25
N ILE A 189 -12.14 -10.14 -8.08
CA ILE A 189 -13.37 -10.44 -7.34
C ILE A 189 -14.12 -9.15 -7.00
N ALA A 190 -15.40 -9.08 -7.35
CA ALA A 190 -16.29 -7.97 -7.02
C ALA A 190 -17.05 -8.24 -5.69
N LYS A 191 -16.31 -8.43 -4.60
CA LYS A 191 -16.84 -8.67 -3.25
C LYS A 191 -16.01 -7.95 -2.21
N ASN A 192 -16.65 -7.56 -1.10
CA ASN A 192 -15.99 -6.90 0.02
C ASN A 192 -15.36 -7.88 1.04
N LYS A 193 -15.50 -9.18 0.81
CA LYS A 193 -14.85 -10.25 1.60
C LYS A 193 -14.24 -11.26 0.63
N ILE A 194 -12.94 -11.36 0.69
CA ILE A 194 -12.14 -12.19 -0.23
C ILE A 194 -11.24 -13.10 0.61
N THR A 195 -11.17 -14.37 0.22
CA THR A 195 -10.27 -15.32 0.87
C THR A 195 -9.23 -15.79 -0.13
N VAL A 196 -7.96 -15.66 0.25
CA VAL A 196 -6.81 -16.16 -0.51
C VAL A 196 -6.27 -17.39 0.21
N LYS A 197 -6.14 -18.50 -0.52
CA LYS A 197 -5.63 -19.75 0.03
C LYS A 197 -4.10 -19.78 -0.13
N MET A 198 -3.41 -19.89 0.99
CA MET A 198 -1.96 -20.05 1.03
C MET A 198 -1.58 -21.52 0.72
N PRO A 199 -0.45 -21.79 0.06
CA PRO A 199 0.04 -23.15 -0.06
C PRO A 199 0.26 -23.74 1.34
N VAL A 200 -0.11 -25.00 1.48
CA VAL A 200 0.20 -25.78 2.70
C VAL A 200 1.71 -26.03 2.68
N LYS A 201 2.39 -25.65 3.75
CA LYS A 201 3.82 -25.97 3.92
C LYS A 201 4.01 -27.48 4.10
#